data_400fbf5838a2bda0f199469b662f9225
#
_entry.id   400fbf5838a2bda0f199469b662f9225
#
_cell.length_a   1.000
_cell.length_b   1.000
_cell.length_c   1.000
_cell.angle_alpha   90.00
_cell.angle_beta   90.00
_cell.angle_gamma   90.00
#
_symmetry.space_group_name_H-M   'P 1'
#
loop_
_entity.id
_entity.type
_entity.pdbx_description
1 polymer ?
#
loop_
_entity_poly.entity_id
_entity_poly.type
_entity_poly.pdbx_seq_one_letter_code
_entity_poly.pdbx_strand_id
1 'polypeptide(L)'
;MVMLPREHGAYSQMALPLVTALVIARASPPAVFIAIAVVCGFLAHEPLVVLLGGRGPRVKRADGSRAAIWFAMTATAMVAAGAAGVRLMPAAARWSFLVPLIPAVWVGASLLAKQEKRASAQIAVAVAFAFAAVPMCLAAGFSVATAVSVGGVFGSVYVTGVLCVRAIVLAKRAGGRPRASRATRLLLVAVAACSVVAFAIAASRTALPWTTLLAVAPGVGIALALAMRPSPPPLKTVGWSLASTSASAALVLISIAGHLS
;
A
#
# COMPACT_ATOMS: atom_id res chain seq x y z
N MET A 1 16.99 -8.39 -19.84
CA MET A 1 17.01 -8.24 -18.38
C MET A 1 15.79 -7.46 -17.95
N VAL A 2 15.01 -7.93 -16.96
CA VAL A 2 13.75 -7.30 -16.51
C VAL A 2 14.06 -6.01 -15.74
N MET A 3 13.26 -4.95 -15.95
CA MET A 3 13.37 -3.70 -15.18
C MET A 3 12.45 -3.80 -13.94
N LEU A 4 13.03 -4.16 -12.80
CA LEU A 4 12.28 -4.29 -11.54
C LEU A 4 12.46 -3.03 -10.68
N PRO A 5 11.40 -2.58 -9.98
CA PRO A 5 11.50 -1.54 -8.97
C PRO A 5 12.52 -1.91 -7.90
N ARG A 6 13.37 -0.94 -7.52
CA ARG A 6 14.48 -1.18 -6.57
C ARG A 6 14.06 -1.10 -5.10
N GLU A 7 12.81 -0.80 -4.83
CA GLU A 7 12.28 -0.59 -3.49
C GLU A 7 11.76 -1.90 -2.89
N HIS A 8 12.62 -2.63 -2.18
CA HIS A 8 12.28 -3.93 -1.60
C HIS A 8 11.04 -3.91 -0.69
N GLY A 9 10.82 -2.81 0.07
CA GLY A 9 9.64 -2.66 0.92
C GLY A 9 8.32 -2.54 0.15
N ALA A 10 8.33 -2.02 -1.08
CA ALA A 10 7.13 -1.84 -1.88
C ALA A 10 6.54 -3.18 -2.35
N TYR A 11 7.37 -4.22 -2.51
CA TYR A 11 6.88 -5.56 -2.87
C TYR A 11 5.97 -6.16 -1.80
N SER A 12 6.33 -6.06 -0.53
CA SER A 12 5.49 -6.55 0.57
C SER A 12 4.23 -5.71 0.74
N GLN A 13 4.32 -4.39 0.56
CA GLN A 13 3.17 -3.49 0.59
C GLN A 13 2.17 -3.76 -0.54
N MET A 14 2.62 -4.17 -1.70
CA MET A 14 1.76 -4.59 -2.81
C MET A 14 1.24 -6.01 -2.61
N ALA A 15 2.13 -6.96 -2.31
CA ALA A 15 1.78 -8.39 -2.32
C ALA A 15 0.80 -8.77 -1.21
N LEU A 16 0.98 -8.27 0.02
CA LEU A 16 0.17 -8.70 1.15
C LEU A 16 -1.32 -8.34 1.00
N PRO A 17 -1.73 -7.09 0.65
CA PRO A 17 -3.14 -6.80 0.41
C PRO A 17 -3.74 -7.59 -0.74
N LEU A 18 -2.97 -7.76 -1.84
CA LEU A 18 -3.44 -8.51 -3.01
C LEU A 18 -3.65 -9.98 -2.70
N VAL A 19 -2.67 -10.63 -2.05
CA VAL A 19 -2.79 -12.04 -1.65
C VAL A 19 -3.93 -12.22 -0.65
N THR A 20 -4.04 -11.35 0.35
CA THR A 20 -5.14 -11.39 1.32
C THR A 20 -6.49 -11.28 0.61
N ALA A 21 -6.65 -10.29 -0.28
CA ALA A 21 -7.89 -10.10 -1.01
C ALA A 21 -8.17 -11.25 -1.98
N LEU A 22 -7.17 -11.83 -2.64
CA LEU A 22 -7.33 -13.01 -3.51
C LEU A 22 -7.80 -14.24 -2.73
N VAL A 23 -7.22 -14.48 -1.55
CA VAL A 23 -7.64 -15.60 -0.69
C VAL A 23 -9.07 -15.39 -0.22
N ILE A 24 -9.41 -14.20 0.28
CA ILE A 24 -10.78 -13.86 0.71
C ILE A 24 -11.75 -13.98 -0.46
N ALA A 25 -11.43 -13.45 -1.62
CA ALA A 25 -12.24 -13.49 -2.84
C ALA A 25 -12.22 -14.86 -3.54
N ARG A 26 -11.59 -15.89 -2.94
CA ARG A 26 -11.44 -17.24 -3.52
C ARG A 26 -10.92 -17.18 -4.97
N ALA A 27 -9.97 -16.29 -5.23
CA ALA A 27 -9.38 -16.05 -6.54
C ALA A 27 -10.43 -15.90 -7.67
N SER A 28 -11.55 -15.20 -7.38
CA SER A 28 -12.58 -14.97 -8.40
C SER A 28 -11.99 -14.27 -9.63
N PRO A 29 -12.47 -14.55 -10.86
CA PRO A 29 -11.89 -14.02 -12.08
C PRO A 29 -11.70 -12.49 -12.05
N PRO A 30 -12.68 -11.65 -11.65
CA PRO A 30 -12.48 -10.22 -11.59
C PRO A 30 -11.39 -9.81 -10.58
N ALA A 31 -11.30 -10.49 -9.41
CA ALA A 31 -10.26 -10.21 -8.43
C ALA A 31 -8.85 -10.52 -8.96
N VAL A 32 -8.71 -11.61 -9.72
CA VAL A 32 -7.43 -11.98 -10.37
C VAL A 32 -7.02 -10.93 -11.39
N PHE A 33 -7.94 -10.48 -12.26
CA PHE A 33 -7.63 -9.45 -13.23
C PHE A 33 -7.26 -8.11 -12.59
N ILE A 34 -7.92 -7.73 -11.49
CA ILE A 34 -7.56 -6.53 -10.71
C ILE A 34 -6.15 -6.69 -10.12
N ALA A 35 -5.83 -7.84 -9.55
CA ALA A 35 -4.49 -8.11 -9.01
C ALA A 35 -3.41 -8.00 -10.10
N ILE A 36 -3.65 -8.58 -11.28
CA ILE A 36 -2.76 -8.47 -12.44
C ILE A 36 -2.58 -7.00 -12.83
N ALA A 37 -3.66 -6.20 -12.89
CA ALA A 37 -3.58 -4.78 -13.21
C ALA A 37 -2.70 -4.02 -12.20
N VAL A 38 -2.84 -4.28 -10.91
CA VAL A 38 -2.03 -3.63 -9.85
C VAL A 38 -0.55 -4.03 -9.98
N VAL A 39 -0.26 -5.32 -10.20
CA VAL A 39 1.12 -5.80 -10.38
C VAL A 39 1.75 -5.18 -11.64
N CYS A 40 1.03 -5.13 -12.75
CA CYS A 40 1.51 -4.49 -13.98
C CYS A 40 1.74 -2.99 -13.79
N GLY A 41 0.86 -2.29 -13.07
CA GLY A 41 1.04 -0.88 -12.71
C GLY A 41 2.29 -0.64 -11.86
N PHE A 42 2.54 -1.52 -10.88
CA PHE A 42 3.75 -1.48 -10.08
C PHE A 42 5.02 -1.71 -10.93
N LEU A 43 4.98 -2.69 -11.84
CA LEU A 43 6.10 -2.97 -12.74
C LEU A 43 6.32 -1.85 -13.77
N ALA A 44 5.29 -1.10 -14.16
CA ALA A 44 5.39 0.06 -15.05
C ALA A 44 6.11 1.25 -14.40
N HIS A 45 6.18 1.30 -13.08
CA HIS A 45 6.78 2.42 -12.34
C HIS A 45 8.26 2.63 -12.67
N GLU A 46 9.10 1.59 -12.57
CA GLU A 46 10.54 1.73 -12.81
C GLU A 46 10.88 2.16 -14.24
N PRO A 47 10.34 1.54 -15.30
CA PRO A 47 10.50 2.02 -16.67
C PRO A 47 10.09 3.48 -16.85
N LEU A 48 8.97 3.89 -16.23
CA LEU A 48 8.52 5.28 -16.30
C LEU A 48 9.51 6.25 -15.65
N VAL A 49 10.07 5.89 -14.48
CA VAL A 49 11.13 6.68 -13.81
C VAL A 49 12.35 6.88 -14.72
N VAL A 50 12.77 5.81 -15.42
CA VAL A 50 13.89 5.88 -16.38
C VAL A 50 13.57 6.81 -17.55
N LEU A 51 12.37 6.69 -18.13
CA LEU A 51 11.92 7.53 -19.25
C LEU A 51 11.83 9.02 -18.88
N LEU A 52 11.38 9.32 -17.67
CA LEU A 52 11.31 10.69 -17.12
C LEU A 52 12.70 11.22 -16.70
N GLY A 53 13.75 10.39 -16.78
CA GLY A 53 15.11 10.77 -16.40
C GLY A 53 15.36 10.79 -14.89
N GLY A 54 14.48 10.23 -14.07
CA GLY A 54 14.63 10.15 -12.61
C GLY A 54 15.85 9.33 -12.16
N ARG A 55 16.38 8.45 -13.02
CA ARG A 55 17.62 7.68 -12.79
C ARG A 55 18.88 8.37 -13.38
N GLY A 56 18.72 9.55 -13.92
CA GLY A 56 19.78 10.35 -14.50
C GLY A 56 19.96 10.19 -16.02
N PRO A 57 20.63 11.15 -16.67
CA PRO A 57 20.71 11.20 -18.15
C PRO A 57 21.50 10.04 -18.76
N ARG A 58 22.51 9.49 -18.06
CA ARG A 58 23.27 8.34 -18.54
C ARG A 58 22.41 7.09 -18.65
N VAL A 59 21.62 6.78 -17.60
CA VAL A 59 20.71 5.62 -17.59
C VAL A 59 19.62 5.80 -18.64
N LYS A 60 19.04 7.00 -18.78
CA LYS A 60 18.05 7.28 -19.82
C LYS A 60 18.59 7.06 -21.23
N ARG A 61 19.85 7.44 -21.53
CA ARG A 61 20.48 7.20 -22.86
C ARG A 61 20.76 5.72 -23.09
N ALA A 62 21.23 5.00 -22.08
CA ALA A 62 21.61 3.59 -22.21
C ALA A 62 20.39 2.65 -22.29
N ASP A 63 19.36 2.89 -21.46
CA ASP A 63 18.25 1.98 -21.26
C ASP A 63 16.90 2.53 -21.75
N GLY A 64 16.84 3.73 -22.33
CA GLY A 64 15.59 4.43 -22.68
C GLY A 64 14.68 3.65 -23.61
N SER A 65 15.21 3.11 -24.71
CA SER A 65 14.44 2.31 -25.68
C SER A 65 13.83 1.07 -25.02
N ARG A 66 14.62 0.39 -24.20
CA ARG A 66 14.19 -0.77 -23.45
C ARG A 66 13.14 -0.41 -22.40
N ALA A 67 13.32 0.72 -21.69
CA ALA A 67 12.34 1.23 -20.74
C ALA A 67 11.01 1.57 -21.45
N ALA A 68 11.05 2.12 -22.67
CA ALA A 68 9.85 2.40 -23.45
C ALA A 68 9.06 1.12 -23.79
N ILE A 69 9.74 0.06 -24.23
CA ILE A 69 9.12 -1.24 -24.52
C ILE A 69 8.49 -1.84 -23.25
N TRP A 70 9.26 -1.89 -22.15
CA TRP A 70 8.76 -2.42 -20.88
C TRP A 70 7.58 -1.63 -20.33
N PHE A 71 7.63 -0.30 -20.41
CA PHE A 71 6.53 0.56 -20.03
C PHE A 71 5.29 0.31 -20.88
N ALA A 72 5.43 0.27 -22.21
CA ALA A 72 4.33 0.00 -23.11
C ALA A 72 3.65 -1.36 -22.82
N MET A 73 4.46 -2.41 -22.66
CA MET A 73 3.96 -3.76 -22.34
C MET A 73 3.21 -3.79 -21.01
N THR A 74 3.83 -3.26 -19.94
CA THR A 74 3.23 -3.30 -18.60
C THR A 74 2.03 -2.38 -18.48
N ALA A 75 2.05 -1.20 -19.10
CA ALA A 75 0.91 -0.27 -19.12
C ALA A 75 -0.27 -0.84 -19.93
N THR A 76 -0.01 -1.46 -21.10
CA THR A 76 -1.05 -2.13 -21.88
C THR A 76 -1.66 -3.29 -21.10
N ALA A 77 -0.84 -4.13 -20.47
CA ALA A 77 -1.31 -5.24 -19.65
C ALA A 77 -2.13 -4.75 -18.44
N MET A 78 -1.70 -3.65 -17.79
CA MET A 78 -2.44 -3.00 -16.70
C MET A 78 -3.83 -2.56 -17.15
N VAL A 79 -3.91 -1.84 -18.29
CA VAL A 79 -5.19 -1.33 -18.81
C VAL A 79 -6.09 -2.49 -19.25
N ALA A 80 -5.55 -3.48 -19.96
CA ALA A 80 -6.33 -4.62 -20.42
C ALA A 80 -6.87 -5.45 -19.25
N ALA A 81 -6.03 -5.76 -18.26
CA ALA A 81 -6.45 -6.50 -17.08
C ALA A 81 -7.43 -5.66 -16.22
N GLY A 82 -7.19 -4.36 -16.04
CA GLY A 82 -8.12 -3.48 -15.34
C GLY A 82 -9.48 -3.42 -16.00
N ALA A 83 -9.53 -3.28 -17.34
CA ALA A 83 -10.77 -3.28 -18.11
C ALA A 83 -11.52 -4.62 -18.01
N ALA A 84 -10.79 -5.73 -18.07
CA ALA A 84 -11.36 -7.08 -17.87
C ALA A 84 -11.96 -7.22 -16.48
N GLY A 85 -11.21 -6.80 -15.44
CA GLY A 85 -11.68 -6.79 -14.06
C GLY A 85 -12.98 -5.99 -13.89
N VAL A 86 -13.04 -4.74 -14.43
CA VAL A 86 -14.24 -3.91 -14.37
C VAL A 86 -15.43 -4.53 -15.09
N ARG A 87 -15.19 -5.16 -16.25
CA ARG A 87 -16.27 -5.80 -17.03
C ARG A 87 -16.86 -7.01 -16.32
N LEU A 88 -16.00 -7.81 -15.66
CA LEU A 88 -16.41 -9.05 -15.01
C LEU A 88 -17.04 -8.82 -13.62
N MET A 89 -16.85 -7.65 -13.01
CA MET A 89 -17.43 -7.38 -11.70
C MET A 89 -18.87 -6.88 -11.79
N PRO A 90 -19.68 -7.08 -10.73
CA PRO A 90 -21.04 -6.55 -10.65
C PRO A 90 -21.10 -5.05 -10.89
N ALA A 91 -22.08 -4.57 -11.65
CA ALA A 91 -22.20 -3.15 -12.01
C ALA A 91 -22.23 -2.23 -10.77
N ALA A 92 -22.93 -2.66 -9.70
CA ALA A 92 -23.03 -1.93 -8.44
C ALA A 92 -21.68 -1.78 -7.70
N ALA A 93 -20.68 -2.61 -8.02
CA ALA A 93 -19.36 -2.57 -7.38
C ALA A 93 -18.31 -1.79 -8.18
N ARG A 94 -18.59 -1.42 -9.44
CA ARG A 94 -17.60 -0.78 -10.35
C ARG A 94 -17.04 0.55 -9.84
N TRP A 95 -17.83 1.31 -9.08
CA TRP A 95 -17.37 2.57 -8.47
C TRP A 95 -16.16 2.38 -7.57
N SER A 96 -15.98 1.20 -6.99
CA SER A 96 -14.90 0.90 -6.04
C SER A 96 -13.51 1.00 -6.65
N PHE A 97 -13.38 0.96 -7.98
CA PHE A 97 -12.12 1.24 -8.68
C PHE A 97 -11.59 2.67 -8.44
N LEU A 98 -12.48 3.61 -8.16
CA LEU A 98 -12.07 4.98 -7.85
C LEU A 98 -11.25 5.04 -6.55
N VAL A 99 -11.48 4.12 -5.62
CA VAL A 99 -10.81 4.11 -4.30
C VAL A 99 -9.28 3.98 -4.42
N PRO A 100 -8.71 2.96 -5.08
CA PRO A 100 -7.28 2.89 -5.32
C PRO A 100 -6.80 3.81 -6.44
N LEU A 101 -7.66 4.21 -7.39
CA LEU A 101 -7.29 5.02 -8.54
C LEU A 101 -6.93 6.46 -8.14
N ILE A 102 -7.67 7.07 -7.21
CA ILE A 102 -7.40 8.43 -6.74
C ILE A 102 -5.96 8.56 -6.19
N PRO A 103 -5.51 7.76 -5.21
CA PRO A 103 -4.13 7.83 -4.76
C PRO A 103 -3.13 7.40 -5.84
N ALA A 104 -3.47 6.47 -6.75
CA ALA A 104 -2.60 6.10 -7.85
C ALA A 104 -2.36 7.25 -8.84
N VAL A 105 -3.39 8.05 -9.16
CA VAL A 105 -3.25 9.27 -9.97
C VAL A 105 -2.33 10.28 -9.26
N TRP A 106 -2.46 10.44 -7.94
CA TRP A 106 -1.55 11.29 -7.17
C TRP A 106 -0.09 10.80 -7.24
N VAL A 107 0.13 9.50 -7.20
CA VAL A 107 1.47 8.91 -7.41
C VAL A 107 2.01 9.27 -8.79
N GLY A 108 1.21 9.10 -9.84
CA GLY A 108 1.58 9.47 -11.21
C GLY A 108 1.91 10.96 -11.34
N ALA A 109 1.08 11.84 -10.80
CA ALA A 109 1.32 13.28 -10.78
C ALA A 109 2.60 13.65 -10.01
N SER A 110 2.84 13.01 -8.86
CA SER A 110 4.04 13.21 -8.05
C SER A 110 5.31 12.76 -8.79
N LEU A 111 5.22 11.69 -9.57
CA LEU A 111 6.30 11.18 -10.40
C LEU A 111 6.63 12.15 -11.54
N LEU A 112 5.63 12.64 -12.26
CA LEU A 112 5.79 13.66 -13.30
C LEU A 112 6.42 14.95 -12.75
N ALA A 113 6.01 15.37 -11.54
CA ALA A 113 6.57 16.51 -10.84
C ALA A 113 7.95 16.23 -10.20
N LYS A 114 8.54 15.04 -10.36
CA LYS A 114 9.80 14.60 -9.73
C LYS A 114 9.79 14.69 -8.19
N GLN A 115 8.63 14.48 -7.59
CA GLN A 115 8.38 14.58 -6.15
C GLN A 115 8.13 13.21 -5.48
N GLU A 116 8.51 12.12 -6.13
CA GLU A 116 8.32 10.74 -5.66
C GLU A 116 8.84 10.45 -4.25
N LYS A 117 9.88 11.20 -3.82
CA LYS A 117 10.46 11.07 -2.47
C LYS A 117 9.74 11.87 -1.39
N ARG A 118 8.71 12.64 -1.72
CA ARG A 118 7.90 13.33 -0.71
C ARG A 118 7.06 12.36 0.11
N ALA A 119 6.78 12.73 1.36
CA ALA A 119 5.94 11.91 2.24
C ALA A 119 4.56 11.63 1.64
N SER A 120 3.95 12.65 1.02
CA SER A 120 2.63 12.53 0.39
C SER A 120 2.60 11.47 -0.73
N ALA A 121 3.64 11.42 -1.57
CA ALA A 121 3.77 10.42 -2.62
C ALA A 121 3.93 9.01 -2.04
N GLN A 122 4.77 8.83 -1.02
CA GLN A 122 4.97 7.54 -0.36
C GLN A 122 3.71 7.05 0.36
N ILE A 123 2.98 7.97 1.01
CA ILE A 123 1.68 7.66 1.63
C ILE A 123 0.66 7.28 0.55
N ALA A 124 0.61 8.00 -0.58
CA ALA A 124 -0.31 7.69 -1.67
C ALA A 124 -0.03 6.30 -2.27
N VAL A 125 1.23 5.88 -2.43
CA VAL A 125 1.59 4.52 -2.86
C VAL A 125 1.06 3.49 -1.86
N ALA A 126 1.31 3.71 -0.57
CA ALA A 126 0.86 2.81 0.50
C ALA A 126 -0.67 2.66 0.52
N VAL A 127 -1.39 3.78 0.37
CA VAL A 127 -2.87 3.81 0.32
C VAL A 127 -3.37 3.13 -0.97
N ALA A 128 -2.77 3.41 -2.13
CA ALA A 128 -3.17 2.79 -3.40
C ALA A 128 -3.09 1.26 -3.32
N PHE A 129 -1.99 0.71 -2.82
CA PHE A 129 -1.82 -0.74 -2.67
C PHE A 129 -2.77 -1.34 -1.64
N ALA A 130 -2.94 -0.69 -0.48
CA ALA A 130 -3.84 -1.17 0.55
C ALA A 130 -5.30 -1.23 0.05
N PHE A 131 -5.75 -0.17 -0.60
CA PHE A 131 -7.12 -0.05 -1.05
C PHE A 131 -7.40 -0.74 -2.40
N ALA A 132 -6.39 -1.28 -3.08
CA ALA A 132 -6.58 -2.19 -4.21
C ALA A 132 -7.36 -3.46 -3.80
N ALA A 133 -7.32 -3.86 -2.53
CA ALA A 133 -8.11 -4.94 -1.98
C ALA A 133 -9.63 -4.67 -2.02
N VAL A 134 -10.07 -3.40 -1.97
CA VAL A 134 -11.49 -3.03 -1.94
C VAL A 134 -12.26 -3.51 -3.17
N PRO A 135 -11.88 -3.13 -4.40
CA PRO A 135 -12.58 -3.63 -5.59
C PRO A 135 -12.47 -5.15 -5.74
N MET A 136 -11.41 -5.80 -5.27
CA MET A 136 -11.26 -7.26 -5.33
C MET A 136 -12.29 -7.96 -4.43
N CYS A 137 -12.48 -7.49 -3.20
CA CYS A 137 -13.46 -8.04 -2.27
C CYS A 137 -14.90 -7.79 -2.77
N LEU A 138 -15.21 -6.57 -3.23
CA LEU A 138 -16.54 -6.23 -3.74
C LEU A 138 -16.87 -7.00 -5.03
N ALA A 139 -15.88 -7.25 -5.88
CA ALA A 139 -16.04 -8.06 -7.09
C ALA A 139 -16.40 -9.52 -6.79
N ALA A 140 -16.01 -10.01 -5.62
CA ALA A 140 -16.35 -11.35 -5.12
C ALA A 140 -17.67 -11.40 -4.32
N GLY A 141 -18.40 -10.28 -4.25
CA GLY A 141 -19.70 -10.21 -3.58
C GLY A 141 -19.65 -9.93 -2.07
N PHE A 142 -18.47 -9.63 -1.52
CA PHE A 142 -18.37 -9.24 -0.09
C PHE A 142 -18.99 -7.87 0.18
N SER A 143 -19.42 -7.64 1.41
CA SER A 143 -19.99 -6.36 1.84
C SER A 143 -18.97 -5.20 1.72
N VAL A 144 -19.48 -3.98 1.58
CA VAL A 144 -18.63 -2.77 1.60
C VAL A 144 -17.86 -2.69 2.92
N ALA A 145 -18.48 -3.06 4.04
CA ALA A 145 -17.84 -3.08 5.35
C ALA A 145 -16.61 -4.01 5.37
N THR A 146 -16.76 -5.25 4.87
CA THR A 146 -15.64 -6.20 4.74
C THR A 146 -14.54 -5.67 3.84
N ALA A 147 -14.90 -5.19 2.66
CA ALA A 147 -13.93 -4.67 1.69
C ALA A 147 -13.12 -3.48 2.23
N VAL A 148 -13.82 -2.52 2.84
CA VAL A 148 -13.19 -1.33 3.47
C VAL A 148 -12.36 -1.73 4.69
N SER A 149 -12.76 -2.76 5.44
CA SER A 149 -11.95 -3.28 6.55
C SER A 149 -10.59 -3.77 6.08
N VAL A 150 -10.56 -4.59 5.03
CA VAL A 150 -9.30 -5.12 4.49
C VAL A 150 -8.40 -3.99 4.02
N GLY A 151 -8.92 -3.07 3.19
CA GLY A 151 -8.17 -1.90 2.73
C GLY A 151 -7.75 -0.98 3.87
N GLY A 152 -8.62 -0.73 4.83
CA GLY A 152 -8.37 0.14 5.98
C GLY A 152 -7.33 -0.40 6.94
N VAL A 153 -7.32 -1.72 7.21
CA VAL A 153 -6.29 -2.37 8.04
C VAL A 153 -4.91 -2.18 7.41
N PHE A 154 -4.75 -2.57 6.15
CA PHE A 154 -3.47 -2.39 5.45
C PHE A 154 -3.11 -0.92 5.29
N GLY A 155 -4.08 -0.05 4.98
CA GLY A 155 -3.87 1.40 4.90
C GLY A 155 -3.31 1.98 6.19
N SER A 156 -3.90 1.62 7.33
CA SER A 156 -3.44 2.06 8.65
C SER A 156 -2.03 1.56 8.97
N VAL A 157 -1.77 0.27 8.75
CA VAL A 157 -0.45 -0.35 8.99
C VAL A 157 0.62 0.27 8.08
N TYR A 158 0.31 0.51 6.82
CA TYR A 158 1.30 1.03 5.86
C TYR A 158 1.55 2.53 6.04
N VAL A 159 0.52 3.32 6.27
CA VAL A 159 0.71 4.78 6.52
C VAL A 159 1.51 5.01 7.79
N THR A 160 1.20 4.28 8.87
CA THR A 160 1.98 4.35 10.11
C THR A 160 3.41 3.83 9.90
N GLY A 161 3.59 2.77 9.11
CA GLY A 161 4.91 2.24 8.72
C GLY A 161 5.75 3.28 7.95
N VAL A 162 5.17 3.94 6.94
CA VAL A 162 5.85 5.02 6.17
C VAL A 162 6.27 6.15 7.09
N LEU A 163 5.38 6.61 7.97
CA LEU A 163 5.67 7.68 8.93
C LEU A 163 6.75 7.27 9.94
N CYS A 164 6.73 6.01 10.42
CA CYS A 164 7.75 5.45 11.29
C CYS A 164 9.14 5.46 10.63
N VAL A 165 9.26 4.89 9.42
CA VAL A 165 10.52 4.87 8.66
C VAL A 165 11.02 6.29 8.43
N ARG A 166 10.14 7.21 8.05
CA ARG A 166 10.48 8.61 7.82
C ARG A 166 10.98 9.30 9.09
N ALA A 167 10.32 9.09 10.24
CA ALA A 167 10.76 9.64 11.52
C ALA A 167 12.17 9.15 11.89
N ILE A 168 12.45 7.86 11.68
CA ILE A 168 13.76 7.24 11.93
C ILE A 168 14.84 7.80 11.00
N VAL A 169 14.54 7.93 9.70
CA VAL A 169 15.49 8.50 8.71
C VAL A 169 15.82 9.94 9.04
N LEU A 170 14.82 10.76 9.39
CA LEU A 170 15.02 12.15 9.77
C LEU A 170 15.87 12.26 11.06
N ALA A 171 15.60 11.42 12.06
CA ALA A 171 16.39 11.37 13.29
C ALA A 171 17.86 11.00 13.02
N LYS A 172 18.11 10.00 12.16
CA LYS A 172 19.48 9.61 11.75
C LYS A 172 20.22 10.73 11.04
N ARG A 173 19.56 11.41 10.09
CA ARG A 173 20.16 12.53 9.34
C ARG A 173 20.48 13.72 10.21
N ALA A 174 19.71 13.93 11.28
CA ALA A 174 19.93 15.03 12.23
C ALA A 174 20.94 14.69 13.36
N GLY A 175 21.72 13.62 13.22
CA GLY A 175 22.68 13.20 14.25
C GLY A 175 22.02 12.85 15.59
N GLY A 176 20.81 12.27 15.55
CA GLY A 176 20.05 11.91 16.73
C GLY A 176 19.24 13.05 17.36
N ARG A 177 19.25 14.25 16.78
CA ARG A 177 18.50 15.42 17.34
C ARG A 177 16.98 15.20 17.23
N PRO A 178 16.21 15.17 18.34
CA PRO A 178 14.77 14.83 18.34
C PRO A 178 13.90 15.84 17.58
N ARG A 179 14.31 17.13 17.51
CA ARG A 179 13.52 18.20 16.89
C ARG A 179 13.21 17.97 15.41
N ALA A 180 14.15 17.42 14.63
CA ALA A 180 13.97 17.20 13.20
C ALA A 180 12.88 16.15 12.87
N SER A 181 12.60 15.23 13.79
CA SER A 181 11.61 14.17 13.62
C SER A 181 10.31 14.43 14.41
N ARG A 182 10.23 15.49 15.23
CA ARG A 182 9.11 15.70 16.16
C ARG A 182 7.76 15.82 15.45
N ALA A 183 7.68 16.64 14.42
CA ALA A 183 6.43 16.80 13.65
C ALA A 183 5.97 15.48 13.02
N THR A 184 6.91 14.70 12.45
CA THR A 184 6.60 13.39 11.86
C THR A 184 6.17 12.38 12.92
N ARG A 185 6.76 12.40 14.11
CA ARG A 185 6.36 11.56 15.25
C ARG A 185 4.97 11.92 15.75
N LEU A 186 4.66 13.21 15.89
CA LEU A 186 3.32 13.69 16.28
C LEU A 186 2.27 13.27 15.23
N LEU A 187 2.58 13.42 13.95
CA LEU A 187 1.70 12.96 12.88
C LEU A 187 1.49 11.43 12.95
N LEU A 188 2.55 10.65 13.21
CA LEU A 188 2.45 9.21 13.39
C LEU A 188 1.52 8.87 14.56
N VAL A 189 1.68 9.51 15.70
CA VAL A 189 0.81 9.30 16.88
C VAL A 189 -0.65 9.65 16.55
N ALA A 190 -0.88 10.80 15.90
CA ALA A 190 -2.22 11.21 15.50
C ALA A 190 -2.88 10.21 14.55
N VAL A 191 -2.16 9.79 13.50
CA VAL A 191 -2.67 8.79 12.54
C VAL A 191 -2.92 7.45 13.21
N ALA A 192 -2.02 7.00 14.08
CA ALA A 192 -2.18 5.76 14.84
C ALA A 192 -3.42 5.81 15.75
N ALA A 193 -3.59 6.89 16.50
CA ALA A 193 -4.76 7.08 17.36
C ALA A 193 -6.05 7.15 16.55
N CYS A 194 -6.09 7.94 15.47
CA CYS A 194 -7.25 8.02 14.57
C CYS A 194 -7.61 6.66 13.98
N SER A 195 -6.62 5.87 13.57
CA SER A 195 -6.86 4.52 13.02
C SER A 195 -7.50 3.61 14.07
N VAL A 196 -6.92 3.52 15.27
CA VAL A 196 -7.45 2.66 16.35
C VAL A 196 -8.85 3.11 16.76
N VAL A 197 -9.08 4.41 16.94
CA VAL A 197 -10.38 4.97 17.29
C VAL A 197 -11.42 4.70 16.21
N ALA A 198 -11.08 4.89 14.93
CA ALA A 198 -11.98 4.61 13.81
C ALA A 198 -12.43 3.13 13.78
N PHE A 199 -11.49 2.19 13.94
CA PHE A 199 -11.81 0.77 14.01
C PHE A 199 -12.59 0.41 15.27
N ALA A 200 -12.29 1.01 16.42
CA ALA A 200 -13.06 0.80 17.66
C ALA A 200 -14.50 1.31 17.54
N ILE A 201 -14.70 2.49 16.95
CA ILE A 201 -16.04 3.02 16.69
C ILE A 201 -16.81 2.13 15.71
N ALA A 202 -16.16 1.69 14.62
CA ALA A 202 -16.79 0.80 13.64
C ALA A 202 -17.17 -0.55 14.28
N ALA A 203 -16.34 -1.08 15.16
CA ALA A 203 -16.61 -2.31 15.90
C ALA A 203 -17.74 -2.11 16.94
N SER A 204 -17.77 -0.99 17.68
CA SER A 204 -18.82 -0.70 18.64
C SER A 204 -20.20 -0.51 18.01
N ARG A 205 -20.23 -0.07 16.75
CA ARG A 205 -21.45 0.06 15.94
C ARG A 205 -21.82 -1.23 15.18
N THR A 206 -21.20 -2.35 15.52
CA THR A 206 -21.39 -3.65 14.85
C THR A 206 -21.13 -3.64 13.32
N ALA A 207 -20.54 -2.56 12.81
CA ALA A 207 -20.19 -2.46 11.40
C ALA A 207 -18.98 -3.37 11.05
N LEU A 208 -18.12 -3.66 12.04
CA LEU A 208 -16.96 -4.53 11.92
C LEU A 208 -16.80 -5.42 13.15
N PRO A 209 -16.25 -6.63 13.01
CA PRO A 209 -15.91 -7.45 14.16
C PRO A 209 -14.73 -6.85 14.94
N TRP A 210 -14.75 -6.98 16.27
CA TRP A 210 -13.66 -6.53 17.16
C TRP A 210 -12.30 -7.14 16.81
N THR A 211 -12.28 -8.30 16.17
CA THR A 211 -11.08 -8.97 15.69
C THR A 211 -10.30 -8.15 14.65
N THR A 212 -10.93 -7.18 13.96
CA THR A 212 -10.22 -6.25 13.07
C THR A 212 -9.20 -5.38 13.81
N LEU A 213 -9.44 -5.07 15.10
CA LEU A 213 -8.47 -4.39 15.94
C LEU A 213 -7.21 -5.23 16.17
N LEU A 214 -7.34 -6.56 16.27
CA LEU A 214 -6.21 -7.48 16.39
C LEU A 214 -5.34 -7.46 15.12
N ALA A 215 -5.93 -7.17 13.96
CA ALA A 215 -5.19 -7.02 12.72
C ALA A 215 -4.41 -5.68 12.65
N VAL A 216 -4.98 -4.60 13.19
CA VAL A 216 -4.37 -3.24 13.13
C VAL A 216 -3.36 -3.02 14.24
N ALA A 217 -3.68 -3.43 15.48
CA ALA A 217 -2.93 -3.07 16.68
C ALA A 217 -1.44 -3.46 16.65
N PRO A 218 -1.03 -4.66 16.20
CA PRO A 218 0.38 -5.03 16.18
C PRO A 218 1.20 -4.13 15.25
N GLY A 219 0.70 -3.83 14.04
CA GLY A 219 1.38 -2.99 13.06
C GLY A 219 1.57 -1.56 13.55
N VAL A 220 0.49 -0.98 14.05
CA VAL A 220 0.47 0.38 14.61
C VAL A 220 1.35 0.46 15.87
N GLY A 221 1.22 -0.51 16.78
CA GLY A 221 2.00 -0.57 18.02
C GLY A 221 3.50 -0.68 17.77
N ILE A 222 3.94 -1.56 16.87
CA ILE A 222 5.35 -1.71 16.49
C ILE A 222 5.87 -0.43 15.81
N ALA A 223 5.10 0.19 14.92
CA ALA A 223 5.50 1.43 14.27
C ALA A 223 5.74 2.55 15.30
N LEU A 224 4.84 2.70 16.28
CA LEU A 224 4.99 3.65 17.39
C LEU A 224 6.22 3.31 18.26
N ALA A 225 6.35 2.05 18.69
CA ALA A 225 7.47 1.61 19.54
C ALA A 225 8.82 1.87 18.87
N LEU A 226 8.96 1.58 17.57
CA LEU A 226 10.21 1.81 16.82
C LEU A 226 10.52 3.29 16.64
N ALA A 227 9.50 4.13 16.33
CA ALA A 227 9.69 5.56 16.12
C ALA A 227 9.99 6.33 17.40
N MET A 228 9.54 5.85 18.57
CA MET A 228 9.74 6.49 19.85
C MET A 228 11.04 6.09 20.55
N ARG A 229 11.81 5.15 20.00
CA ARG A 229 13.12 4.77 20.58
C ARG A 229 14.06 5.97 20.68
N PRO A 230 14.83 6.08 21.79
CA PRO A 230 15.84 7.13 21.96
C PRO A 230 16.92 7.06 20.88
N SER A 231 17.40 5.86 20.58
CA SER A 231 18.35 5.57 19.50
C SER A 231 17.65 4.98 18.28
N PRO A 232 17.85 5.57 17.07
CA PRO A 232 17.21 5.07 15.86
C PRO A 232 17.70 3.66 15.50
N PRO A 233 16.81 2.67 15.39
CA PRO A 233 17.17 1.29 15.05
C PRO A 233 17.71 1.16 13.61
N PRO A 234 18.40 0.02 13.29
CA PRO A 234 18.78 -0.29 11.92
C PRO A 234 17.56 -0.38 11.01
N LEU A 235 17.61 0.20 9.80
CA LEU A 235 16.49 0.20 8.86
C LEU A 235 16.07 -1.20 8.44
N LYS A 236 17.01 -2.16 8.39
CA LYS A 236 16.73 -3.56 8.11
C LYS A 236 15.80 -4.16 9.18
N THR A 237 16.09 -3.92 10.47
CA THR A 237 15.22 -4.36 11.58
C THR A 237 13.83 -3.75 11.48
N VAL A 238 13.74 -2.43 11.18
CA VAL A 238 12.46 -1.76 10.99
C VAL A 238 11.66 -2.40 9.85
N GLY A 239 12.30 -2.65 8.70
CA GLY A 239 11.67 -3.28 7.56
C GLY A 239 11.11 -4.67 7.88
N TRP A 240 11.89 -5.52 8.53
CA TRP A 240 11.43 -6.86 8.92
C TRP A 240 10.29 -6.82 9.95
N SER A 241 10.38 -5.94 10.97
CA SER A 241 9.31 -5.80 11.96
C SER A 241 7.99 -5.37 11.33
N LEU A 242 8.03 -4.37 10.43
CA LEU A 242 6.83 -3.91 9.73
C LEU A 242 6.28 -4.97 8.75
N ALA A 243 7.14 -5.71 8.06
CA ALA A 243 6.70 -6.79 7.17
C ALA A 243 6.04 -7.93 7.96
N SER A 244 6.61 -8.34 9.09
CA SER A 244 6.05 -9.39 9.95
C SER A 244 4.68 -9.00 10.51
N THR A 245 4.52 -7.75 10.97
CA THR A 245 3.21 -7.29 11.47
C THR A 245 2.17 -7.16 10.35
N SER A 246 2.59 -6.79 9.14
CA SER A 246 1.69 -6.78 7.99
C SER A 246 1.26 -8.21 7.59
N ALA A 247 2.17 -9.18 7.68
CA ALA A 247 1.83 -10.59 7.47
C ALA A 247 0.88 -11.12 8.54
N SER A 248 1.08 -10.75 9.82
CA SER A 248 0.15 -11.09 10.89
C SER A 248 -1.24 -10.50 10.65
N ALA A 249 -1.32 -9.25 10.20
CA ALA A 249 -2.59 -8.61 9.81
C ALA A 249 -3.29 -9.38 8.69
N ALA A 250 -2.54 -9.84 7.67
CA ALA A 250 -3.07 -10.67 6.58
C ALA A 250 -3.69 -11.97 7.12
N LEU A 251 -2.96 -12.69 8.00
CA LEU A 251 -3.43 -13.94 8.59
C LEU A 251 -4.71 -13.73 9.41
N VAL A 252 -4.76 -12.68 10.24
CA VAL A 252 -5.97 -12.35 11.01
C VAL A 252 -7.14 -12.05 10.07
N LEU A 253 -6.95 -11.23 9.04
CA LEU A 253 -8.01 -10.89 8.08
C LEU A 253 -8.54 -12.12 7.33
N ILE A 254 -7.66 -13.03 6.91
CA ILE A 254 -8.05 -14.27 6.24
C ILE A 254 -8.86 -15.17 7.19
N SER A 255 -8.41 -15.29 8.45
CA SER A 255 -9.11 -16.16 9.43
C SER A 255 -10.52 -15.66 9.78
N ILE A 256 -10.73 -14.33 9.83
CA ILE A 256 -12.05 -13.77 10.13
C ILE A 256 -12.95 -13.66 8.90
N ALA A 257 -12.38 -13.68 7.69
CA ALA A 257 -13.16 -13.55 6.45
C ALA A 257 -14.20 -14.68 6.28
N GLY A 258 -13.91 -15.88 6.79
CA GLY A 258 -14.86 -16.99 6.83
C GLY A 258 -16.12 -16.72 7.69
N HIS A 259 -16.08 -15.73 8.57
CA HIS A 259 -17.19 -15.29 9.42
C HIS A 259 -17.84 -13.99 8.93
N LEU A 260 -17.32 -13.41 7.83
CA LEU A 260 -17.79 -12.13 7.27
C LEU A 260 -18.58 -12.30 5.97
N SER A 261 -18.72 -13.54 5.51
CA SER A 261 -19.49 -13.92 4.30
C SER A 261 -20.97 -14.12 4.59
#